data_3e3858e2fe2f7149f0a85df5b721efdb
#
_entry.id   3e3858e2fe2f7149f0a85df5b721efdb
#
_cell.length_a   1.000
_cell.length_b   1.000
_cell.length_c   1.000
_cell.angle_alpha   90.00
_cell.angle_beta   90.00
_cell.angle_gamma   90.00
#
_symmetry.space_group_name_H-M   'P 1'
#
loop_
_entity.id
_entity.type
_entity.pdbx_description
1 polymer ?
#
loop_
_entity_poly.entity_id
_entity_poly.type
_entity_poly.pdbx_seq_one_letter_code
_entity_poly.pdbx_strand_id
1 'polypeptide(L)'
;AGVIGHAEILHLGPLHPKDIAHEVYRRLPTCNVVAVLDVQGMVRRVKNHQVQLEVSTHLPAALKACAIVKADELELQSLQRFFKMGVSNLMADFEIEELVVTAGQKGGYVLTTDGETVSYASVPIQSVADPTGAGDVFFASYVTGHLIRHLSIAESCKGAAAVAARLVAGKFIRPQTLKLTQSGSSG
;
A
#
# COMPACT_ATOMS: atom_id res chain seq x y z
N ALA A 1 -21.53 -7.50 11.00
CA ALA A 1 -20.48 -8.49 11.33
C ALA A 1 -20.44 -9.49 10.17
N GLY A 2 -19.84 -9.13 9.08
CA GLY A 2 -19.89 -9.99 7.90
C GLY A 2 -18.49 -10.41 7.48
N VAL A 3 -18.03 -9.97 6.35
CA VAL A 3 -16.85 -10.49 5.60
C VAL A 3 -15.52 -10.32 6.33
N ILE A 4 -15.33 -9.31 7.18
CA ILE A 4 -14.06 -9.03 7.88
C ILE A 4 -13.74 -10.07 8.97
N GLY A 5 -14.74 -10.75 9.53
CA GLY A 5 -14.57 -11.67 10.66
C GLY A 5 -13.76 -12.93 10.40
N HIS A 6 -13.38 -13.20 9.13
CA HIS A 6 -12.58 -14.37 8.73
C HIS A 6 -11.29 -13.98 7.99
N ALA A 7 -11.03 -12.70 7.80
CA ALA A 7 -9.80 -12.23 7.17
C ALA A 7 -8.68 -12.12 8.22
N GLU A 8 -7.50 -12.63 7.91
CA GLU A 8 -6.30 -12.43 8.73
C GLU A 8 -5.62 -11.10 8.38
N ILE A 9 -5.71 -10.70 7.12
CA ILE A 9 -5.11 -9.47 6.60
C ILE A 9 -6.17 -8.68 5.81
N LEU A 10 -6.24 -7.38 6.04
CA LEU A 10 -7.11 -6.45 5.31
C LEU A 10 -6.29 -5.37 4.63
N HIS A 11 -6.24 -5.40 3.30
CA HIS A 11 -5.57 -4.37 2.51
C HIS A 11 -6.57 -3.27 2.12
N LEU A 12 -6.32 -2.06 2.60
CA LEU A 12 -7.10 -0.85 2.34
C LEU A 12 -6.39 0.01 1.30
N GLY A 13 -6.97 0.10 0.12
CA GLY A 13 -6.46 0.92 -1.00
C GLY A 13 -7.52 1.90 -1.49
N PRO A 14 -7.98 2.88 -0.67
CA PRO A 14 -8.96 3.85 -1.14
C PRO A 14 -8.37 4.75 -2.23
N LEU A 15 -9.13 5.03 -3.26
CA LEU A 15 -8.79 6.01 -4.30
C LEU A 15 -9.35 7.39 -3.97
N HIS A 16 -10.34 7.44 -3.06
CA HIS A 16 -10.96 8.67 -2.58
C HIS A 16 -11.28 8.55 -1.09
N PRO A 17 -11.24 9.65 -0.31
CA PRO A 17 -11.49 9.61 1.14
C PRO A 17 -12.85 9.04 1.57
N LYS A 18 -13.83 9.00 0.65
CA LYS A 18 -15.19 8.48 0.92
C LYS A 18 -15.40 7.02 0.49
N ASP A 19 -14.38 6.37 -0.09
CA ASP A 19 -14.50 4.98 -0.55
C ASP A 19 -14.69 4.03 0.64
N ILE A 20 -14.11 4.38 1.78
CA ILE A 20 -14.24 3.63 3.02
C ILE A 20 -14.87 4.56 4.08
N ALA A 21 -15.98 4.13 4.65
CA ALA A 21 -16.64 4.89 5.70
C ALA A 21 -15.74 5.05 6.94
N HIS A 22 -15.74 6.24 7.54
CA HIS A 22 -14.92 6.55 8.72
C HIS A 22 -15.11 5.54 9.88
N GLU A 23 -16.32 5.05 10.04
CA GLU A 23 -16.65 4.05 11.06
C GLU A 23 -15.90 2.72 10.88
N VAL A 24 -15.52 2.35 9.65
CA VAL A 24 -14.72 1.16 9.39
C VAL A 24 -13.36 1.31 10.04
N TYR A 25 -12.68 2.43 9.82
CA TYR A 25 -11.36 2.68 10.44
C TYR A 25 -11.42 2.66 11.96
N ARG A 26 -12.48 3.21 12.57
CA ARG A 26 -12.65 3.22 14.03
C ARG A 26 -12.89 1.82 14.61
N ARG A 27 -13.46 0.91 13.83
CA ARG A 27 -13.76 -0.47 14.26
C ARG A 27 -12.61 -1.43 14.03
N LEU A 28 -11.73 -1.18 13.06
CA LEU A 28 -10.63 -2.09 12.73
C LEU A 28 -9.77 -2.49 13.93
N PRO A 29 -9.36 -1.57 14.84
CA PRO A 29 -8.56 -1.94 16.01
C PRO A 29 -9.25 -2.93 16.97
N THR A 30 -10.58 -3.11 16.86
CA THR A 30 -11.33 -4.10 17.66
C THR A 30 -11.50 -5.44 16.94
N CYS A 31 -11.01 -5.55 15.70
CA CYS A 31 -11.07 -6.77 14.90
C CYS A 31 -9.74 -7.51 15.01
N ASN A 32 -9.81 -8.85 15.00
CA ASN A 32 -8.61 -9.68 14.95
C ASN A 32 -8.10 -9.79 13.49
N VAL A 33 -7.57 -8.68 12.96
CA VAL A 33 -7.11 -8.57 11.57
C VAL A 33 -5.91 -7.61 11.51
N VAL A 34 -4.90 -7.96 10.74
CA VAL A 34 -3.81 -7.04 10.40
C VAL A 34 -4.27 -6.14 9.25
N ALA A 35 -4.51 -4.87 9.54
CA ALA A 35 -4.89 -3.91 8.51
C ALA A 35 -3.64 -3.22 7.93
N VAL A 36 -3.62 -3.06 6.62
CA VAL A 36 -2.57 -2.33 5.89
C VAL A 36 -3.20 -1.28 4.99
N LEU A 37 -2.56 -0.12 4.83
CA LEU A 37 -3.14 1.05 4.15
C LEU A 37 -2.24 1.62 3.08
N ASP A 38 -2.74 1.80 1.86
CA ASP A 38 -2.20 2.77 0.90
C ASP A 38 -2.87 4.14 1.15
N VAL A 39 -2.06 5.16 1.48
CA VAL A 39 -2.60 6.49 1.82
C VAL A 39 -3.07 7.30 0.62
N GLN A 40 -2.82 6.85 -0.61
CA GLN A 40 -3.03 7.61 -1.84
C GLN A 40 -4.37 8.34 -1.88
N GLY A 41 -5.48 7.64 -1.70
CA GLY A 41 -6.82 8.23 -1.74
C GLY A 41 -7.15 9.13 -0.55
N MET A 42 -6.34 9.08 0.53
CA MET A 42 -6.52 9.88 1.74
C MET A 42 -5.76 11.21 1.70
N VAL A 43 -4.80 11.35 0.78
CA VAL A 43 -3.96 12.55 0.63
C VAL A 43 -4.11 13.22 -0.73
N ARG A 44 -4.98 12.70 -1.60
CA ARG A 44 -5.26 13.25 -2.93
C ARG A 44 -6.73 13.62 -3.06
N ARG A 45 -6.99 14.73 -3.74
CA ARG A 45 -8.33 15.18 -4.12
C ARG A 45 -8.35 15.60 -5.58
N VAL A 46 -9.38 15.19 -6.31
CA VAL A 46 -9.61 15.70 -7.66
C VAL A 46 -10.48 16.93 -7.57
N LYS A 47 -9.94 18.08 -8.02
CA LYS A 47 -10.66 19.35 -8.11
C LYS A 47 -10.43 19.95 -9.50
N ASN A 48 -11.52 20.26 -10.21
CA ASN A 48 -11.47 20.78 -11.59
C ASN A 48 -10.60 19.92 -12.52
N HIS A 49 -10.76 18.58 -12.48
CA HIS A 49 -9.98 17.59 -13.24
C HIS A 49 -8.48 17.58 -12.96
N GLN A 50 -8.04 18.23 -11.89
CA GLN A 50 -6.64 18.22 -11.43
C GLN A 50 -6.53 17.50 -10.09
N VAL A 51 -5.50 16.67 -9.96
CA VAL A 51 -5.16 16.03 -8.69
C VAL A 51 -4.41 17.05 -7.83
N GLN A 52 -4.95 17.33 -6.65
CA GLN A 52 -4.34 18.18 -5.63
C GLN A 52 -4.02 17.34 -4.40
N LEU A 53 -2.93 17.68 -3.71
CA LEU A 53 -2.61 17.07 -2.42
C LEU A 53 -3.46 17.76 -1.34
N GLU A 54 -4.42 17.04 -0.81
CA GLU A 54 -5.30 17.50 0.27
C GLU A 54 -5.55 16.34 1.22
N VAL A 55 -5.11 16.49 2.46
CA VAL A 55 -5.21 15.44 3.48
C VAL A 55 -6.64 15.32 4.00
N SER A 56 -7.17 14.11 3.99
CA SER A 56 -8.50 13.79 4.50
C SER A 56 -8.56 13.89 6.03
N THR A 57 -9.68 14.39 6.54
CA THR A 57 -9.98 14.37 7.99
C THR A 57 -10.15 12.94 8.55
N HIS A 58 -10.36 11.94 7.70
CA HIS A 58 -10.43 10.53 8.11
C HIS A 58 -9.06 9.88 8.27
N LEU A 59 -7.99 10.52 7.75
CA LEU A 59 -6.65 9.95 7.74
C LEU A 59 -6.11 9.59 9.13
N PRO A 60 -6.28 10.40 10.21
CA PRO A 60 -5.79 10.02 11.53
C PRO A 60 -6.35 8.68 12.03
N ALA A 61 -7.66 8.44 11.81
CA ALA A 61 -8.28 7.18 12.18
C ALA A 61 -7.80 6.01 11.29
N ALA A 62 -7.55 6.27 10.01
CA ALA A 62 -7.04 5.26 9.08
C ALA A 62 -5.61 4.84 9.42
N LEU A 63 -4.73 5.79 9.72
CA LEU A 63 -3.36 5.52 10.16
C LEU A 63 -3.34 4.71 11.45
N LYS A 64 -4.12 5.12 12.44
CA LYS A 64 -4.19 4.44 13.74
C LYS A 64 -4.78 3.03 13.68
N ALA A 65 -5.46 2.69 12.59
CA ALA A 65 -6.08 1.39 12.39
C ALA A 65 -5.16 0.38 11.67
N CYS A 66 -4.00 0.80 11.15
CA CYS A 66 -3.21 0.00 10.23
C CYS A 66 -1.77 -0.16 10.72
N ALA A 67 -1.31 -1.40 10.79
CA ALA A 67 0.06 -1.73 11.20
C ALA A 67 1.09 -1.36 10.12
N ILE A 68 0.76 -1.57 8.85
CA ILE A 68 1.64 -1.24 7.72
C ILE A 68 0.99 -0.16 6.87
N VAL A 69 1.73 0.90 6.61
CA VAL A 69 1.27 2.05 5.82
C VAL A 69 2.20 2.26 4.62
N LYS A 70 1.64 2.42 3.42
CA LYS A 70 2.40 2.77 2.22
C LYS A 70 2.08 4.19 1.80
N ALA A 71 3.12 4.92 1.43
CA ALA A 71 3.04 6.25 0.81
C ALA A 71 4.10 6.38 -0.29
N ASP A 72 3.87 7.21 -1.30
CA ASP A 72 4.96 7.72 -2.13
C ASP A 72 5.68 8.91 -1.44
N GLU A 73 6.81 9.35 -2.00
CA GLU A 73 7.61 10.45 -1.40
C GLU A 73 6.80 11.74 -1.21
N LEU A 74 5.91 12.09 -2.17
CA LEU A 74 5.10 13.32 -2.11
C LEU A 74 3.95 13.18 -1.11
N GLU A 75 3.35 12.00 -1.06
CA GLU A 75 2.33 11.65 -0.08
C GLU A 75 2.89 11.71 1.34
N LEU A 76 4.07 11.12 1.57
CA LEU A 76 4.75 11.19 2.86
C LEU A 76 5.08 12.63 3.28
N GLN A 77 5.60 13.44 2.35
CA GLN A 77 5.82 14.88 2.64
C GLN A 77 4.51 15.60 3.01
N SER A 78 3.39 15.22 2.38
CA SER A 78 2.07 15.81 2.69
C SER A 78 1.60 15.41 4.09
N LEU A 79 1.84 14.15 4.50
CA LEU A 79 1.58 13.69 5.87
C LEU A 79 2.41 14.49 6.89
N GLN A 80 3.72 14.59 6.66
CA GLN A 80 4.62 15.32 7.55
C GLN A 80 4.23 16.80 7.71
N ARG A 81 3.84 17.46 6.61
CA ARG A 81 3.37 18.85 6.64
C ARG A 81 2.05 18.99 7.40
N PHE A 82 1.11 18.10 7.16
CA PHE A 82 -0.22 18.14 7.78
C PHE A 82 -0.12 17.94 9.30
N PHE A 83 0.60 16.91 9.74
CA PHE A 83 0.79 16.62 11.16
C PHE A 83 1.88 17.46 11.82
N LYS A 84 2.70 18.21 11.04
CA LYS A 84 3.84 19.01 11.52
C LYS A 84 4.86 18.21 12.31
N MET A 85 5.13 16.98 11.89
CA MET A 85 6.04 16.06 12.58
C MET A 85 6.95 15.30 11.62
N GLY A 86 8.08 14.83 12.15
CA GLY A 86 8.98 13.93 11.43
C GLY A 86 8.41 12.52 11.31
N VAL A 87 9.01 11.71 10.43
CA VAL A 87 8.53 10.35 10.11
C VAL A 87 8.50 9.46 11.35
N SER A 88 9.54 9.47 12.18
CA SER A 88 9.60 8.63 13.38
C SER A 88 8.50 8.97 14.39
N ASN A 89 8.20 10.26 14.57
CA ASN A 89 7.11 10.68 15.45
C ASN A 89 5.75 10.30 14.86
N LEU A 90 5.59 10.40 13.54
CA LEU A 90 4.36 10.00 12.85
C LEU A 90 4.12 8.49 13.04
N MET A 91 5.14 7.67 12.87
CA MET A 91 5.02 6.23 13.11
C MET A 91 4.67 5.93 14.58
N ALA A 92 5.33 6.58 15.51
CA ALA A 92 5.08 6.39 16.95
C ALA A 92 3.67 6.84 17.37
N ASP A 93 3.22 8.02 16.93
CA ASP A 93 1.92 8.60 17.33
C ASP A 93 0.72 7.77 16.78
N PHE A 94 0.91 7.15 15.61
CA PHE A 94 -0.12 6.33 14.98
C PHE A 94 0.11 4.82 15.13
N GLU A 95 1.12 4.39 15.88
CA GLU A 95 1.42 2.99 16.14
C GLU A 95 1.68 2.20 14.83
N ILE A 96 2.31 2.85 13.83
CA ILE A 96 2.64 2.24 12.55
C ILE A 96 3.90 1.38 12.73
N GLU A 97 3.78 0.08 12.50
CA GLU A 97 4.90 -0.87 12.62
C GLU A 97 5.88 -0.75 11.47
N GLU A 98 5.36 -0.58 10.24
CA GLU A 98 6.14 -0.43 9.03
C GLU A 98 5.60 0.69 8.14
N LEU A 99 6.49 1.58 7.70
CA LEU A 99 6.18 2.60 6.70
C LEU A 99 6.91 2.28 5.39
N VAL A 100 6.16 1.85 4.40
CA VAL A 100 6.65 1.51 3.06
C VAL A 100 6.63 2.76 2.19
N VAL A 101 7.80 3.25 1.79
CA VAL A 101 7.93 4.45 0.95
C VAL A 101 8.39 4.07 -0.45
N THR A 102 7.60 4.47 -1.46
CA THR A 102 7.90 4.21 -2.86
C THR A 102 8.39 5.48 -3.56
N ALA A 103 9.42 5.38 -4.39
CA ALA A 103 10.02 6.48 -5.15
C ALA A 103 10.08 6.18 -6.66
N GLY A 104 9.13 5.43 -7.19
CA GLY A 104 9.03 5.07 -8.59
C GLY A 104 10.28 4.37 -9.10
N GLN A 105 10.91 4.91 -10.15
CA GLN A 105 12.11 4.32 -10.76
C GLN A 105 13.35 4.33 -9.85
N LYS A 106 13.34 5.09 -8.77
CA LYS A 106 14.42 5.11 -7.78
C LYS A 106 14.34 3.95 -6.77
N GLY A 107 13.25 3.17 -6.79
CA GLY A 107 12.99 2.14 -5.79
C GLY A 107 12.23 2.69 -4.60
N GLY A 108 12.79 2.56 -3.40
CA GLY A 108 12.18 3.05 -2.17
C GLY A 108 12.83 2.45 -0.92
N TYR A 109 12.12 2.52 0.19
CA TYR A 109 12.58 1.99 1.47
C TYR A 109 11.41 1.64 2.39
N VAL A 110 11.67 0.80 3.37
CA VAL A 110 10.77 0.50 4.48
C VAL A 110 11.44 0.97 5.77
N LEU A 111 10.70 1.74 6.56
CA LEU A 111 11.07 2.12 7.93
C LEU A 111 10.29 1.24 8.90
N THR A 112 10.95 0.77 9.94
CA THR A 112 10.34 -0.02 11.02
C THR A 112 10.32 0.76 12.34
N THR A 113 9.54 0.33 13.30
CA THR A 113 9.41 1.00 14.63
C THR A 113 10.68 0.99 15.44
N ASP A 114 11.57 0.03 15.24
CA ASP A 114 12.90 -0.04 15.88
C ASP A 114 13.94 0.89 15.22
N GLY A 115 13.52 1.61 14.16
CA GLY A 115 14.35 2.59 13.46
C GLY A 115 15.21 1.98 12.36
N GLU A 116 15.05 0.70 12.02
CA GLU A 116 15.71 0.11 10.87
C GLU A 116 15.18 0.73 9.56
N THR A 117 16.05 0.88 8.58
CA THR A 117 15.71 1.32 7.23
C THR A 117 16.20 0.30 6.21
N VAL A 118 15.26 -0.38 5.57
CA VAL A 118 15.55 -1.35 4.52
C VAL A 118 15.28 -0.73 3.17
N SER A 119 16.34 -0.37 2.43
CA SER A 119 16.23 0.21 1.08
C SER A 119 16.13 -0.89 0.02
N TYR A 120 15.41 -0.59 -1.07
CA TYR A 120 15.32 -1.45 -2.23
C TYR A 120 15.44 -0.65 -3.54
N ALA A 121 16.02 -1.26 -4.56
CA ALA A 121 16.12 -0.69 -5.90
C ALA A 121 14.89 -1.07 -6.74
N SER A 122 14.51 -0.22 -7.68
CA SER A 122 13.58 -0.61 -8.75
C SER A 122 14.25 -1.61 -9.70
N VAL A 123 13.44 -2.41 -10.38
CA VAL A 123 13.92 -3.29 -11.44
C VAL A 123 13.94 -2.50 -12.75
N PRO A 124 15.10 -2.40 -13.44
CA PRO A 124 15.19 -1.72 -14.72
C PRO A 124 14.29 -2.35 -15.78
N ILE A 125 13.57 -1.52 -16.52
CA ILE A 125 12.71 -1.92 -17.63
C ILE A 125 13.14 -1.21 -18.92
N GLN A 126 13.08 -1.91 -20.05
CA GLN A 126 13.48 -1.35 -21.34
C GLN A 126 12.46 -0.37 -21.91
N SER A 127 11.18 -0.62 -21.66
CA SER A 127 10.08 0.23 -22.12
C SER A 127 8.97 0.28 -21.09
N VAL A 128 8.43 1.47 -20.87
CA VAL A 128 7.27 1.71 -20.04
C VAL A 128 6.02 1.63 -20.93
N ALA A 129 5.13 0.68 -20.66
CA ALA A 129 3.84 0.58 -21.32
C ALA A 129 2.80 1.44 -20.60
N ASP A 130 2.61 1.18 -19.28
CA ASP A 130 1.71 1.95 -18.42
C ASP A 130 2.18 1.80 -16.95
N PRO A 131 2.52 2.90 -16.26
CA PRO A 131 2.91 2.86 -14.86
C PRO A 131 1.71 2.82 -13.90
N THR A 132 0.47 2.94 -14.40
CA THR A 132 -0.73 2.99 -13.56
C THR A 132 -0.89 1.70 -12.74
N GLY A 133 -1.14 1.86 -11.44
CA GLY A 133 -1.29 0.74 -10.51
C GLY A 133 0.02 0.06 -10.08
N ALA A 134 1.19 0.57 -10.51
CA ALA A 134 2.47 -0.01 -10.10
C ALA A 134 2.66 0.01 -8.57
N GLY A 135 2.23 1.10 -7.92
CA GLY A 135 2.25 1.23 -6.46
C GLY A 135 1.34 0.23 -5.76
N ASP A 136 0.12 0.03 -6.28
CA ASP A 136 -0.85 -0.92 -5.74
C ASP A 136 -0.33 -2.36 -5.85
N VAL A 137 0.20 -2.71 -7.03
CA VAL A 137 0.78 -4.04 -7.28
C VAL A 137 2.04 -4.28 -6.43
N PHE A 138 2.89 -3.26 -6.28
CA PHE A 138 4.03 -3.33 -5.38
C PHE A 138 3.58 -3.63 -3.95
N PHE A 139 2.65 -2.83 -3.43
CA PHE A 139 2.22 -2.96 -2.04
C PHE A 139 1.49 -4.29 -1.77
N ALA A 140 0.59 -4.71 -2.64
CA ALA A 140 -0.06 -6.02 -2.53
C ALA A 140 0.95 -7.18 -2.57
N SER A 141 1.98 -7.07 -3.42
CA SER A 141 3.05 -8.08 -3.51
C SER A 141 3.94 -8.08 -2.27
N TYR A 142 4.27 -6.89 -1.73
CA TYR A 142 5.02 -6.73 -0.49
C TYR A 142 4.28 -7.40 0.68
N VAL A 143 3.02 -7.04 0.90
CA VAL A 143 2.16 -7.62 1.95
C VAL A 143 2.06 -9.13 1.81
N THR A 144 1.88 -9.63 0.59
CA THR A 144 1.84 -11.07 0.33
C THR A 144 3.16 -11.75 0.68
N GLY A 145 4.28 -11.17 0.30
CA GLY A 145 5.61 -11.70 0.62
C GLY A 145 5.87 -11.70 2.13
N HIS A 146 5.63 -10.56 2.76
CA HIS A 146 6.00 -10.34 4.15
C HIS A 146 5.04 -11.02 5.14
N LEU A 147 3.74 -10.76 5.06
CA LEU A 147 2.77 -11.25 6.02
C LEU A 147 2.26 -12.67 5.74
N ILE A 148 2.17 -13.09 4.45
CA ILE A 148 1.60 -14.41 4.12
C ILE A 148 2.70 -15.45 3.93
N ARG A 149 3.81 -15.07 3.28
CA ARG A 149 4.92 -16.01 3.01
C ARG A 149 6.05 -15.92 4.04
N HIS A 150 5.94 -15.00 5.01
CA HIS A 150 6.92 -14.78 6.08
C HIS A 150 8.35 -14.52 5.57
N LEU A 151 8.47 -13.84 4.42
CA LEU A 151 9.75 -13.41 3.89
C LEU A 151 10.25 -12.19 4.66
N SER A 152 11.56 -11.98 4.67
CA SER A 152 12.14 -10.75 5.20
C SER A 152 11.62 -9.52 4.44
N ILE A 153 11.70 -8.33 5.06
CA ILE A 153 11.36 -7.05 4.42
C ILE A 153 12.13 -6.90 3.10
N ALA A 154 13.44 -7.19 3.10
CA ALA A 154 14.29 -7.06 1.92
C ALA A 154 13.86 -7.99 0.77
N GLU A 155 13.56 -9.25 1.06
CA GLU A 155 13.08 -10.23 0.07
C GLU A 155 11.71 -9.85 -0.47
N SER A 156 10.81 -9.39 0.41
CA SER A 156 9.47 -8.93 0.07
C SER A 156 9.50 -7.71 -0.85
N CYS A 157 10.35 -6.71 -0.55
CA CYS A 157 10.58 -5.55 -1.40
C CYS A 157 11.14 -5.93 -2.76
N LYS A 158 12.15 -6.82 -2.80
CA LYS A 158 12.74 -7.29 -4.06
C LYS A 158 11.72 -8.02 -4.93
N GLY A 159 10.90 -8.89 -4.35
CA GLY A 159 9.83 -9.58 -5.04
C GLY A 159 8.76 -8.61 -5.56
N ALA A 160 8.33 -7.67 -4.72
CA ALA A 160 7.34 -6.64 -5.06
C ALA A 160 7.82 -5.73 -6.21
N ALA A 161 9.08 -5.30 -6.17
CA ALA A 161 9.68 -4.49 -7.24
C ALA A 161 9.70 -5.25 -8.57
N ALA A 162 10.01 -6.55 -8.57
CA ALA A 162 10.00 -7.37 -9.77
C ALA A 162 8.59 -7.53 -10.36
N VAL A 163 7.56 -7.70 -9.52
CA VAL A 163 6.17 -7.82 -9.98
C VAL A 163 5.66 -6.48 -10.53
N ALA A 164 5.93 -5.36 -9.85
CA ALA A 164 5.57 -4.03 -10.32
C ALA A 164 6.24 -3.68 -11.65
N ALA A 165 7.52 -4.02 -11.83
CA ALA A 165 8.24 -3.82 -13.09
C ALA A 165 7.61 -4.60 -14.26
N ARG A 166 7.11 -5.82 -14.02
CA ARG A 166 6.38 -6.59 -15.04
C ARG A 166 5.10 -5.91 -15.47
N LEU A 167 4.32 -5.36 -14.51
CA LEU A 167 3.12 -4.58 -14.82
C LEU A 167 3.48 -3.39 -15.72
N VAL A 168 4.43 -2.56 -15.27
CA VAL A 168 4.85 -1.34 -15.99
C VAL A 168 5.37 -1.66 -17.41
N ALA A 169 6.00 -2.81 -17.60
CA ALA A 169 6.43 -3.30 -18.90
C ALA A 169 5.31 -3.94 -19.75
N GLY A 170 4.06 -3.92 -19.30
CA GLY A 170 2.92 -4.53 -19.99
C GLY A 170 2.97 -6.07 -20.04
N LYS A 171 3.77 -6.70 -19.15
CA LYS A 171 3.94 -8.17 -19.08
C LYS A 171 3.08 -8.82 -17.99
N PHE A 172 2.22 -8.05 -17.36
CA PHE A 172 1.41 -8.50 -16.24
C PHE A 172 0.10 -9.11 -16.72
N ILE A 173 -0.28 -10.23 -16.15
CA ILE A 173 -1.52 -11.02 -16.37
C ILE A 173 -2.15 -10.87 -17.75
N ARG A 174 -1.93 -11.82 -18.65
CA ARG A 174 -2.67 -11.89 -19.89
C ARG A 174 -4.10 -12.38 -19.60
N PRO A 175 -5.16 -11.82 -20.25
CA PRO A 175 -6.55 -12.29 -20.08
C PRO A 175 -6.74 -13.79 -20.31
N GLN A 176 -5.91 -14.39 -21.16
CA GLN A 176 -5.91 -15.82 -21.45
C GLN A 176 -5.49 -16.68 -20.25
N THR A 177 -4.65 -16.16 -19.35
CA THR A 177 -4.23 -16.87 -18.14
C THR A 177 -5.36 -16.98 -17.12
N LEU A 178 -6.30 -16.03 -17.12
CA LEU A 178 -7.49 -16.06 -16.26
C LEU A 178 -8.57 -17.05 -16.73
N LYS A 179 -8.59 -17.36 -18.02
CA LYS A 179 -9.58 -18.33 -18.59
C LYS A 179 -9.23 -19.79 -18.26
N LEU A 180 -7.97 -20.10 -17.98
CA LEU A 180 -7.52 -21.46 -17.67
C LEU A 180 -7.89 -21.97 -16.27
N THR A 181 -8.29 -21.06 -15.36
CA THR A 181 -8.67 -21.43 -13.99
C THR A 181 -10.17 -21.74 -13.83
N GLN A 182 -11.00 -21.49 -14.86
CA GLN A 182 -12.44 -21.77 -14.80
C GLN A 182 -12.87 -23.11 -15.42
N SER A 183 -11.97 -23.86 -16.05
CA SER A 183 -12.30 -25.11 -16.74
C SER A 183 -12.06 -26.38 -15.89
N GLY A 184 -11.86 -26.25 -14.58
CA GLY A 184 -11.51 -27.37 -13.68
C GLY A 184 -12.60 -27.82 -12.70
N SER A 185 -13.88 -27.41 -12.88
CA SER A 185 -14.96 -27.89 -12.02
C SER A 185 -16.17 -28.34 -12.84
N SER A 186 -16.00 -29.46 -13.51
CA SER A 186 -17.13 -30.25 -14.03
C SER A 186 -16.63 -31.68 -14.14
N GLY A 187 -16.93 -32.47 -13.10
CA GLY A 187 -16.66 -33.89 -12.99
C GLY A 187 -17.05 -34.37 -11.63
#